data_3f8ce690490d245f2456cf250a83a7a7
#
_entry.id   3f8ce690490d245f2456cf250a83a7a7
#
_cell.length_a   1.000
_cell.length_b   1.000
_cell.length_c   1.000
_cell.angle_alpha   90.00
_cell.angle_beta   90.00
_cell.angle_gamma   90.00
#
_symmetry.space_group_name_H-M   'P 1'
#
loop_
_entity.id
_entity.type
_entity.pdbx_description
1 polymer ?
#
loop_
_entity_poly.entity_id
_entity_poly.type
_entity_poly.pdbx_seq_one_letter_code
_entity_poly.pdbx_strand_id
1 'polypeptide(L)'
;ADYLMQSMPAEPLIPLFEGQHYAEEGEAENNAEGEGAAWCVAFTEDGATLRESYVNLIPTVAGGTHEAGLKDGLFAAVKGFIDMHSLLPKGVKLMPDDVFSRASFVLSAKVLDPQFQGQTKERLNSRDALRLVANYVRPALELWLNQHVEHGKKLAELVIRQAQTRQRASQKVEKKKGSGVAVLPGKLTD
;
A
#
# COMPACT_ATOMS: atom_id res chain seq x y z
N ALA A 1 -14.96 -6.83 -5.74
CA ALA A 1 -14.62 -8.00 -4.89
C ALA A 1 -14.55 -9.28 -5.69
N ASP A 2 -15.61 -9.63 -6.45
CA ASP A 2 -15.67 -10.89 -7.19
C ASP A 2 -14.57 -11.00 -8.23
N TYR A 3 -14.28 -9.93 -8.95
CA TYR A 3 -13.20 -9.90 -9.94
C TYR A 3 -11.84 -10.18 -9.28
N LEU A 4 -11.55 -9.53 -8.16
CA LEU A 4 -10.29 -9.73 -7.43
C LEU A 4 -10.16 -11.18 -6.94
N MET A 5 -11.21 -11.73 -6.34
CA MET A 5 -11.21 -13.11 -5.84
C MET A 5 -11.01 -14.13 -6.95
N GLN A 6 -11.66 -13.94 -8.11
CA GLN A 6 -11.52 -14.84 -9.26
C GLN A 6 -10.14 -14.78 -9.90
N SER A 7 -9.48 -13.63 -9.83
CA SER A 7 -8.20 -13.40 -10.49
C SER A 7 -6.98 -13.72 -9.62
N MET A 8 -7.19 -14.02 -8.33
CA MET A 8 -6.11 -14.33 -7.39
C MET A 8 -5.89 -15.84 -7.27
N PRO A 9 -4.62 -16.30 -7.38
CA PRO A 9 -4.29 -17.72 -7.15
C PRO A 9 -4.24 -18.12 -5.68
N ALA A 10 -4.14 -17.14 -4.76
CA ALA A 10 -4.05 -17.38 -3.33
C ALA A 10 -5.26 -16.83 -2.58
N GLU A 11 -5.63 -17.48 -1.48
CA GLU A 11 -6.71 -17.00 -0.62
C GLU A 11 -6.25 -15.79 0.21
N PRO A 12 -7.12 -14.79 0.41
CA PRO A 12 -6.82 -13.67 1.30
C PRO A 12 -6.67 -14.15 2.76
N LEU A 13 -5.75 -13.53 3.49
CA LEU A 13 -5.55 -13.81 4.91
C LEU A 13 -6.75 -13.40 5.77
N ILE A 14 -7.41 -12.33 5.37
CA ILE A 14 -8.57 -11.73 6.05
C ILE A 14 -9.62 -11.36 4.99
N PRO A 15 -10.87 -11.09 5.37
CA PRO A 15 -11.88 -10.63 4.42
C PRO A 15 -11.39 -9.40 3.64
N LEU A 16 -11.90 -9.24 2.43
CA LEU A 16 -11.51 -8.13 1.55
C LEU A 16 -11.87 -6.78 2.20
N PHE A 17 -10.94 -5.84 2.12
CA PHE A 17 -11.20 -4.47 2.44
C PHE A 17 -11.65 -3.74 1.19
N GLU A 18 -12.93 -3.37 1.11
CA GLU A 18 -13.48 -2.65 -0.03
C GLU A 18 -14.26 -1.43 0.41
N GLY A 19 -14.31 -0.42 -0.44
CA GLY A 19 -15.03 0.79 -0.19
C GLY A 19 -15.03 1.70 -1.39
N GLN A 20 -15.81 2.76 -1.28
CA GLN A 20 -15.84 3.84 -2.25
C GLN A 20 -16.27 5.13 -1.57
N HIS A 21 -15.77 6.24 -2.08
CA HIS A 21 -16.23 7.56 -1.69
C HIS A 21 -16.01 8.53 -2.84
N TYR A 22 -17.07 9.28 -3.16
CA TYR A 22 -17.03 10.34 -4.16
C TYR A 22 -17.58 11.61 -3.52
N ALA A 23 -16.87 12.73 -3.71
CA ALA A 23 -17.28 14.02 -3.14
C ALA A 23 -18.62 14.49 -3.70
N GLU A 24 -19.54 14.88 -2.82
CA GLU A 24 -20.83 15.47 -3.17
C GLU A 24 -20.75 17.00 -3.14
N GLU A 25 -21.76 17.64 -3.74
CA GLU A 25 -21.86 19.10 -3.73
C GLU A 25 -21.90 19.63 -2.29
N GLY A 26 -20.93 20.46 -1.93
CA GLY A 26 -20.85 21.08 -0.59
C GLY A 26 -20.00 20.34 0.45
N GLU A 27 -19.53 19.12 0.16
CA GLU A 27 -18.63 18.39 1.08
C GLU A 27 -17.16 18.80 0.95
N ALA A 28 -16.84 19.54 -0.10
CA ALA A 28 -15.45 19.67 -0.50
C ALA A 28 -14.85 21.02 -0.15
N GLU A 29 -14.17 21.09 0.96
CA GLU A 29 -13.18 22.17 1.13
C GLU A 29 -11.97 21.98 0.17
N ASN A 30 -11.69 20.75 -0.29
CA ASN A 30 -10.48 20.44 -1.05
C ASN A 30 -10.65 19.58 -2.29
N ASN A 31 -11.83 19.01 -2.55
CA ASN A 31 -12.07 18.16 -3.71
C ASN A 31 -13.28 18.65 -4.50
N ALA A 32 -13.21 18.59 -5.81
CA ALA A 32 -14.33 18.95 -6.66
C ALA A 32 -15.41 17.87 -6.64
N GLU A 33 -16.65 18.28 -6.86
CA GLU A 33 -17.79 17.35 -6.97
C GLU A 33 -17.49 16.21 -7.94
N GLY A 34 -17.78 15.00 -7.53
CA GLY A 34 -17.56 13.79 -8.32
C GLY A 34 -16.16 13.22 -8.28
N GLU A 35 -15.17 13.93 -7.71
CA GLU A 35 -13.86 13.34 -7.47
C GLU A 35 -13.94 12.31 -6.35
N GLY A 36 -13.19 11.22 -6.49
CA GLY A 36 -13.20 10.19 -5.47
C GLY A 36 -12.45 8.95 -5.88
N ALA A 37 -12.68 7.88 -5.13
CA ALA A 37 -12.04 6.60 -5.37
C ALA A 37 -12.93 5.44 -4.94
N ALA A 38 -12.75 4.31 -5.61
CA ALA A 38 -13.26 3.02 -5.21
C ALA A 38 -12.10 2.04 -5.14
N TRP A 39 -12.12 1.15 -4.17
CA TRP A 39 -11.02 0.22 -3.95
C TRP A 39 -11.52 -1.14 -3.46
N CYS A 40 -10.75 -2.17 -3.77
CA CYS A 40 -10.87 -3.49 -3.19
C CYS A 40 -9.46 -4.01 -2.95
N VAL A 41 -9.14 -4.37 -1.71
CA VAL A 41 -7.80 -4.78 -1.31
C VAL A 41 -7.88 -6.14 -0.62
N ALA A 42 -7.00 -7.05 -1.04
CA ALA A 42 -6.80 -8.35 -0.42
C ALA A 42 -5.38 -8.44 0.11
N PHE A 43 -5.22 -8.86 1.36
CA PHE A 43 -3.91 -9.10 1.95
C PHE A 43 -3.60 -10.59 1.90
N THR A 44 -2.42 -10.96 1.40
CA THR A 44 -2.01 -12.35 1.23
C THR A 44 -0.63 -12.59 1.85
N GLU A 45 -0.45 -13.79 2.41
CA GLU A 45 0.83 -14.16 3.03
C GLU A 45 1.99 -14.28 2.03
N ASP A 46 1.69 -14.71 0.82
CA ASP A 46 2.68 -14.98 -0.23
C ASP A 46 3.03 -13.75 -1.06
N GLY A 47 2.49 -12.60 -0.73
CA GLY A 47 2.72 -11.35 -1.44
C GLY A 47 1.64 -11.01 -2.45
N ALA A 48 1.72 -9.82 -3.00
CA ALA A 48 0.75 -9.31 -3.96
C ALA A 48 0.85 -10.04 -5.30
N THR A 49 -0.29 -10.49 -5.81
CA THR A 49 -0.38 -11.22 -7.08
C THR A 49 -1.16 -10.47 -8.16
N LEU A 50 -2.01 -9.52 -7.77
CA LEU A 50 -2.81 -8.72 -8.68
C LEU A 50 -2.78 -7.26 -8.23
N ARG A 51 -2.43 -6.37 -9.16
CA ARG A 51 -2.47 -4.92 -8.93
C ARG A 51 -2.98 -4.24 -10.19
N GLU A 52 -4.19 -3.73 -10.12
CA GLU A 52 -4.81 -2.98 -11.20
C GLU A 52 -5.28 -1.62 -10.71
N SER A 53 -5.02 -0.58 -11.49
CA SER A 53 -5.50 0.76 -11.18
C SER A 53 -6.04 1.45 -12.42
N TYR A 54 -6.99 2.35 -12.19
CA TYR A 54 -7.72 3.07 -13.23
C TYR A 54 -7.86 4.53 -12.80
N VAL A 55 -7.83 5.42 -13.78
CA VAL A 55 -8.16 6.83 -13.63
C VAL A 55 -9.24 7.17 -14.64
N ASN A 56 -10.39 7.64 -14.17
CA ASN A 56 -11.53 7.96 -15.02
C ASN A 56 -11.88 6.80 -15.99
N LEU A 57 -11.87 5.57 -15.45
CA LEU A 57 -12.12 4.30 -16.16
C LEU A 57 -11.05 3.91 -17.19
N ILE A 58 -9.95 4.64 -17.28
CA ILE A 58 -8.81 4.31 -18.16
C ILE A 58 -7.78 3.52 -17.36
N PRO A 59 -7.35 2.33 -17.82
CA PRO A 59 -6.30 1.57 -17.15
C PRO A 59 -4.98 2.33 -17.08
N THR A 60 -4.37 2.37 -15.90
CA THR A 60 -3.06 2.97 -15.68
C THR A 60 -2.05 1.84 -15.40
N VAL A 61 -1.57 1.20 -16.47
CA VAL A 61 -0.73 -0.01 -16.38
C VAL A 61 0.61 0.24 -15.70
N ALA A 62 1.11 1.47 -15.75
CA ALA A 62 2.34 1.89 -15.07
C ALA A 62 2.08 2.49 -13.67
N GLY A 63 0.84 2.44 -13.17
CA GLY A 63 0.47 2.95 -11.86
C GLY A 63 0.42 4.47 -11.78
N GLY A 64 0.87 5.03 -10.68
CA GLY A 64 0.96 6.47 -10.49
C GLY A 64 0.65 6.93 -9.08
N THR A 65 0.35 8.22 -8.94
CA THR A 65 0.14 8.88 -7.64
C THR A 65 -1.09 8.39 -6.89
N HIS A 66 -2.12 7.90 -7.59
CA HIS A 66 -3.29 7.29 -6.96
C HIS A 66 -2.92 5.98 -6.24
N GLU A 67 -2.04 5.15 -6.81
CA GLU A 67 -1.53 3.96 -6.14
C GLU A 67 -0.63 4.33 -4.95
N ALA A 68 0.18 5.38 -5.08
CA ALA A 68 0.97 5.91 -3.96
C ALA A 68 0.05 6.38 -2.82
N GLY A 69 -1.07 7.00 -3.13
CA GLY A 69 -2.10 7.37 -2.16
C GLY A 69 -2.71 6.16 -1.45
N LEU A 70 -3.01 5.09 -2.18
CA LEU A 70 -3.47 3.83 -1.60
C LEU A 70 -2.43 3.27 -0.62
N LYS A 71 -1.18 3.22 -1.03
CA LYS A 71 -0.06 2.77 -0.21
C LYS A 71 0.05 3.57 1.09
N ASP A 72 0.03 4.89 1.00
CA ASP A 72 0.13 5.78 2.15
C ASP A 72 -1.06 5.63 3.10
N GLY A 73 -2.27 5.55 2.55
CA GLY A 73 -3.50 5.38 3.34
C GLY A 73 -3.55 4.04 4.06
N LEU A 74 -3.21 2.96 3.38
CA LEU A 74 -3.13 1.62 3.98
C LEU A 74 -2.08 1.58 5.09
N PHE A 75 -0.89 2.12 4.83
CA PHE A 75 0.19 2.13 5.81
C PHE A 75 -0.17 2.94 7.06
N ALA A 76 -0.70 4.14 6.89
CA ALA A 76 -1.05 5.01 8.02
C ALA A 76 -2.11 4.36 8.92
N ALA A 77 -3.12 3.72 8.33
CA ALA A 77 -4.18 3.05 9.07
C ALA A 77 -3.66 1.81 9.83
N VAL A 78 -2.86 0.97 9.17
CA VAL A 78 -2.29 -0.23 9.80
C VAL A 78 -1.31 0.14 10.90
N LYS A 79 -0.43 1.10 10.66
CA LYS A 79 0.51 1.59 11.66
C LYS A 79 -0.20 2.15 12.89
N GLY A 80 -1.24 2.96 12.68
CA GLY A 80 -2.07 3.49 13.76
C GLY A 80 -2.73 2.40 14.58
N PHE A 81 -3.23 1.35 13.94
CA PHE A 81 -3.81 0.20 14.61
C PHE A 81 -2.78 -0.55 15.46
N ILE A 82 -1.60 -0.80 14.91
CA ILE A 82 -0.49 -1.48 15.61
C ILE A 82 -0.05 -0.66 16.83
N ASP A 83 0.09 0.65 16.68
CA ASP A 83 0.48 1.54 17.78
C ASP A 83 -0.61 1.59 18.87
N MET A 84 -1.87 1.69 18.48
CA MET A 84 -3.00 1.74 19.41
C MET A 84 -3.10 0.48 20.28
N HIS A 85 -2.85 -0.69 19.70
CA HIS A 85 -2.92 -1.98 20.37
C HIS A 85 -1.58 -2.45 20.94
N SER A 86 -0.53 -1.62 20.86
CA SER A 86 0.81 -1.91 21.39
C SER A 86 1.37 -3.25 20.89
N LEU A 87 1.19 -3.51 19.60
CA LEU A 87 1.58 -4.79 18.98
C LEU A 87 3.01 -4.81 18.43
N LEU A 88 3.65 -3.63 18.29
CA LEU A 88 4.96 -3.52 17.66
C LEU A 88 6.07 -4.03 18.60
N PRO A 89 6.84 -5.05 18.19
CA PRO A 89 7.99 -5.52 18.97
C PRO A 89 9.08 -4.45 19.06
N LYS A 90 9.85 -4.47 20.13
CA LYS A 90 10.96 -3.56 20.33
C LYS A 90 12.01 -3.73 19.22
N GLY A 91 12.46 -2.61 18.66
CA GLY A 91 13.46 -2.59 17.60
C GLY A 91 12.94 -2.83 16.19
N VAL A 92 11.64 -3.06 16.02
CA VAL A 92 11.03 -3.21 14.70
C VAL A 92 10.50 -1.87 14.22
N LYS A 93 10.90 -1.48 13.00
CA LYS A 93 10.42 -0.28 12.33
C LYS A 93 9.60 -0.66 11.11
N LEU A 94 8.36 -0.17 11.06
CA LEU A 94 7.47 -0.39 9.94
C LEU A 94 7.77 0.57 8.79
N MET A 95 7.65 0.07 7.55
CA MET A 95 7.77 0.86 6.33
C MET A 95 6.53 0.65 5.47
N PRO A 96 6.16 1.62 4.61
CA PRO A 96 4.99 1.48 3.74
C PRO A 96 4.97 0.20 2.90
N ASP A 97 6.12 -0.25 2.40
CA ASP A 97 6.25 -1.47 1.62
C ASP A 97 5.94 -2.75 2.42
N ASP A 98 6.09 -2.73 3.73
CA ASP A 98 5.75 -3.88 4.57
C ASP A 98 4.25 -4.22 4.51
N VAL A 99 3.41 -3.21 4.32
CA VAL A 99 1.98 -3.37 4.09
C VAL A 99 1.69 -3.60 2.61
N PHE A 100 2.20 -2.74 1.75
CA PHE A 100 1.85 -2.71 0.33
C PHE A 100 2.32 -3.94 -0.45
N SER A 101 3.45 -4.51 -0.08
CA SER A 101 3.96 -5.74 -0.71
C SER A 101 3.03 -6.94 -0.51
N ARG A 102 2.14 -6.88 0.46
CA ARG A 102 1.18 -7.94 0.80
C ARG A 102 -0.24 -7.65 0.27
N ALA A 103 -0.42 -6.51 -0.41
CA ALA A 103 -1.72 -6.07 -0.90
C ALA A 103 -1.88 -6.34 -2.39
N SER A 104 -2.86 -7.16 -2.72
CA SER A 104 -3.42 -7.25 -4.08
C SER A 104 -4.63 -6.33 -4.15
N PHE A 105 -4.77 -5.56 -5.22
CA PHE A 105 -5.83 -4.55 -5.25
C PHE A 105 -6.36 -4.26 -6.65
N VAL A 106 -7.58 -3.75 -6.67
CA VAL A 106 -8.17 -3.02 -7.79
C VAL A 106 -8.54 -1.64 -7.25
N LEU A 107 -8.00 -0.60 -7.87
CA LEU A 107 -8.20 0.79 -7.49
C LEU A 107 -8.74 1.58 -8.68
N SER A 108 -9.82 2.33 -8.48
CA SER A 108 -10.36 3.25 -9.47
C SER A 108 -10.46 4.63 -8.87
N ALA A 109 -9.75 5.59 -9.44
CA ALA A 109 -9.80 6.99 -9.03
C ALA A 109 -10.54 7.82 -10.07
N LYS A 110 -11.33 8.78 -9.62
CA LYS A 110 -11.97 9.78 -10.46
C LYS A 110 -11.41 11.16 -10.13
N VAL A 111 -10.74 11.77 -11.10
CA VAL A 111 -10.05 13.05 -10.95
C VAL A 111 -10.48 13.96 -12.10
N LEU A 112 -10.82 15.22 -11.80
CA LEU A 112 -11.32 16.16 -12.81
C LEU A 112 -10.24 16.62 -13.78
N ASP A 113 -9.02 16.82 -13.32
CA ASP A 113 -7.91 17.31 -14.13
C ASP A 113 -6.68 16.43 -13.94
N PRO A 114 -6.71 15.18 -14.47
CA PRO A 114 -5.61 14.25 -14.26
C PRO A 114 -4.36 14.66 -15.02
N GLN A 115 -3.21 14.64 -14.32
CA GLN A 115 -1.90 14.86 -14.90
C GLN A 115 -1.23 13.50 -15.12
N PHE A 116 -0.78 13.23 -16.36
CA PHE A 116 -0.15 11.98 -16.70
C PHE A 116 1.32 12.19 -17.05
N GLN A 117 2.15 11.19 -16.78
CA GLN A 117 3.53 11.15 -17.22
C GLN A 117 3.55 10.62 -18.66
N GLY A 118 3.95 11.50 -19.60
CA GLY A 118 4.00 11.17 -21.02
C GLY A 118 2.64 11.23 -21.71
N GLN A 119 2.62 10.86 -23.01
CA GLN A 119 1.42 10.95 -23.85
C GLN A 119 0.52 9.71 -23.80
N THR A 120 1.00 8.61 -23.27
CA THR A 120 0.31 7.31 -23.31
C THR A 120 -0.73 7.11 -22.20
N LYS A 121 -0.81 8.01 -21.24
CA LYS A 121 -1.73 7.93 -20.08
C LYS A 121 -1.60 6.65 -19.25
N GLU A 122 -0.44 6.01 -19.29
CA GLU A 122 -0.17 4.77 -18.55
C GLU A 122 0.14 5.01 -17.08
N ARG A 123 0.63 6.20 -16.75
CA ARG A 123 1.02 6.57 -15.38
C ARG A 123 0.49 7.94 -14.99
N LEU A 124 -0.30 7.96 -13.93
CA LEU A 124 -0.82 9.21 -13.35
C LEU A 124 0.27 9.92 -12.53
N ASN A 125 0.38 11.23 -12.68
CA ASN A 125 1.34 12.07 -11.96
C ASN A 125 0.66 13.29 -11.29
N SER A 126 -0.52 13.10 -10.71
CA SER A 126 -1.27 14.14 -10.01
C SER A 126 -1.04 14.06 -8.51
N ARG A 127 -0.50 15.10 -7.88
CA ARG A 127 -0.33 15.17 -6.42
C ARG A 127 -1.67 15.13 -5.70
N ASP A 128 -2.68 15.77 -6.28
CA ASP A 128 -4.03 15.80 -5.71
C ASP A 128 -4.66 14.41 -5.68
N ALA A 129 -4.34 13.56 -6.66
CA ALA A 129 -4.81 12.18 -6.68
C ALA A 129 -4.22 11.35 -5.52
N LEU A 130 -2.95 11.56 -5.17
CA LEU A 130 -2.34 10.93 -4.00
C LEU A 130 -3.09 11.28 -2.72
N ARG A 131 -3.31 12.58 -2.50
CA ARG A 131 -4.03 13.06 -1.31
C ARG A 131 -5.47 12.58 -1.27
N LEU A 132 -6.14 12.62 -2.41
CA LEU A 132 -7.53 12.19 -2.56
C LEU A 132 -7.69 10.74 -2.09
N VAL A 133 -6.90 9.84 -2.65
CA VAL A 133 -6.97 8.40 -2.33
C VAL A 133 -6.58 8.16 -0.87
N ALA A 134 -5.48 8.73 -0.42
CA ALA A 134 -5.02 8.57 0.96
C ALA A 134 -6.06 9.06 1.98
N ASN A 135 -6.67 10.21 1.72
CA ASN A 135 -7.67 10.81 2.61
C ASN A 135 -8.97 10.00 2.71
N TYR A 136 -9.31 9.24 1.69
CA TYR A 136 -10.50 8.37 1.74
C TYR A 136 -10.18 6.97 2.27
N VAL A 137 -9.06 6.38 1.87
CA VAL A 137 -8.67 5.02 2.26
C VAL A 137 -8.30 4.94 3.73
N ARG A 138 -7.52 5.89 4.24
CA ARG A 138 -7.04 5.87 5.62
C ARG A 138 -8.16 5.79 6.66
N PRO A 139 -9.13 6.73 6.69
CA PRO A 139 -10.21 6.64 7.68
C PRO A 139 -11.11 5.43 7.47
N ALA A 140 -11.32 4.99 6.23
CA ALA A 140 -12.10 3.81 5.93
C ALA A 140 -11.46 2.54 6.50
N LEU A 141 -10.14 2.39 6.33
CA LEU A 141 -9.42 1.24 6.87
C LEU A 141 -9.29 1.31 8.40
N GLU A 142 -9.06 2.50 8.96
CA GLU A 142 -9.05 2.69 10.41
C GLU A 142 -10.37 2.22 11.04
N LEU A 143 -11.49 2.60 10.46
CA LEU A 143 -12.81 2.17 10.92
C LEU A 143 -12.99 0.66 10.77
N TRP A 144 -12.60 0.11 9.61
CA TRP A 144 -12.72 -1.34 9.34
C TRP A 144 -11.90 -2.17 10.33
N LEU A 145 -10.66 -1.76 10.63
CA LEU A 145 -9.80 -2.45 11.59
C LEU A 145 -10.38 -2.39 13.01
N ASN A 146 -10.95 -1.25 13.41
CA ASN A 146 -11.56 -1.10 14.72
C ASN A 146 -12.87 -1.89 14.85
N GLN A 147 -13.59 -2.10 13.77
CA GLN A 147 -14.79 -2.95 13.74
C GLN A 147 -14.46 -4.44 13.70
N HIS A 148 -13.28 -4.81 13.18
CA HIS A 148 -12.82 -6.18 12.98
C HIS A 148 -11.45 -6.41 13.62
N VAL A 149 -11.36 -6.24 14.92
CA VAL A 149 -10.08 -6.24 15.67
C VAL A 149 -9.30 -7.55 15.47
N GLU A 150 -9.97 -8.70 15.44
CA GLU A 150 -9.29 -9.99 15.22
C GLU A 150 -8.64 -10.06 13.84
N HIS A 151 -9.31 -9.57 12.80
CA HIS A 151 -8.73 -9.48 11.46
C HIS A 151 -7.59 -8.47 11.42
N GLY A 152 -7.73 -7.35 12.12
CA GLY A 152 -6.69 -6.34 12.25
C GLY A 152 -5.42 -6.89 12.90
N LYS A 153 -5.57 -7.71 13.93
CA LYS A 153 -4.42 -8.38 14.57
C LYS A 153 -3.71 -9.36 13.65
N LYS A 154 -4.44 -10.13 12.85
CA LYS A 154 -3.85 -11.02 11.83
C LYS A 154 -3.05 -10.23 10.79
N LEU A 155 -3.60 -9.13 10.31
CA LEU A 155 -2.91 -8.24 9.38
C LEU A 155 -1.66 -7.63 10.03
N ALA A 156 -1.76 -7.19 11.27
CA ALA A 156 -0.63 -6.65 12.03
C ALA A 156 0.51 -7.67 12.15
N GLU A 157 0.19 -8.92 12.46
CA GLU A 157 1.20 -10.00 12.53
C GLU A 157 1.91 -10.19 11.20
N LEU A 158 1.17 -10.20 10.08
CA LEU A 158 1.74 -10.33 8.74
C LEU A 158 2.69 -9.18 8.43
N VAL A 159 2.29 -7.95 8.69
CA VAL A 159 3.08 -6.74 8.44
C VAL A 159 4.34 -6.70 9.31
N ILE A 160 4.22 -7.05 10.58
CA ILE A 160 5.36 -7.11 11.51
C ILE A 160 6.36 -8.16 11.07
N ARG A 161 5.92 -9.35 10.69
CA ARG A 161 6.78 -10.40 10.14
C ARG A 161 7.52 -9.94 8.89
N GLN A 162 6.83 -9.22 8.01
CA GLN A 162 7.45 -8.66 6.81
C GLN A 162 8.54 -7.63 7.16
N ALA A 163 8.28 -6.75 8.11
CA ALA A 163 9.25 -5.77 8.60
C ALA A 163 10.47 -6.45 9.21
N GLN A 164 10.27 -7.47 10.02
CA GLN A 164 11.35 -8.26 10.63
C GLN A 164 12.21 -8.95 9.58
N THR A 165 11.60 -9.56 8.57
CA THR A 165 12.30 -10.23 7.47
C THR A 165 13.12 -9.23 6.67
N ARG A 166 12.57 -8.06 6.37
CA ARG A 166 13.29 -6.99 5.67
C ARG A 166 14.51 -6.50 6.46
N GLN A 167 14.36 -6.29 7.75
CA GLN A 167 15.45 -5.84 8.62
C GLN A 167 16.57 -6.87 8.71
N ARG A 168 16.23 -8.15 8.81
CA ARG A 168 17.22 -9.24 8.82
C ARG A 168 17.99 -9.33 7.50
N ALA A 169 17.33 -9.17 6.38
CA ALA A 169 17.96 -9.16 5.06
C ALA A 169 18.94 -7.99 4.92
N SER A 170 18.57 -6.79 5.37
CA SER A 170 19.45 -5.63 5.41
C SER A 170 20.71 -5.87 6.23
N GLN A 171 20.58 -6.44 7.42
CA GLN A 171 21.71 -6.75 8.29
C GLN A 171 22.68 -7.76 7.67
N LYS A 172 22.15 -8.78 6.99
CA LYS A 172 22.98 -9.77 6.27
C LYS A 172 23.77 -9.14 5.14
N VAL A 173 23.17 -8.22 4.37
CA VAL A 173 23.85 -7.51 3.27
C VAL A 173 24.96 -6.63 3.82
N GLU A 174 24.75 -5.91 4.91
CA GLU A 174 25.76 -5.09 5.55
C GLU A 174 26.93 -5.92 6.05
N LYS A 175 26.69 -7.05 6.68
CA LYS A 175 27.75 -7.99 7.11
C LYS A 175 28.57 -8.52 5.94
N LYS A 176 27.93 -8.89 4.84
CA LYS A 176 28.63 -9.34 3.62
C LYS A 176 29.48 -8.23 3.01
N LYS A 177 28.98 -7.01 2.95
CA LYS A 177 29.75 -5.85 2.47
C LYS A 177 30.96 -5.57 3.36
N GLY A 178 30.78 -5.61 4.66
CA GLY A 178 31.87 -5.45 5.61
C GLY A 178 32.96 -6.47 5.45
N SER A 179 32.61 -7.74 5.31
CA SER A 179 33.57 -8.84 5.07
C SER A 179 34.28 -8.69 3.72
N GLY A 180 33.54 -8.30 2.67
CA GLY A 180 34.11 -8.06 1.35
C GLY A 180 35.11 -6.92 1.33
N VAL A 181 34.82 -5.83 2.02
CA VAL A 181 35.74 -4.68 2.14
C VAL A 181 37.02 -5.06 2.90
N ALA A 182 36.89 -5.86 3.93
CA ALA A 182 38.06 -6.32 4.69
C ALA A 182 39.00 -7.23 3.88
N VAL A 183 38.49 -7.97 2.91
CA VAL A 183 39.28 -8.86 2.03
C VAL A 183 39.91 -8.13 0.86
N LEU A 184 39.26 -7.11 0.31
CA LEU A 184 39.71 -6.36 -0.86
C LEU A 184 41.13 -5.77 -0.73
N PRO A 185 41.54 -5.15 0.40
CA PRO A 185 42.90 -4.61 0.53
C PRO A 185 44.02 -5.66 0.35
N GLY A 186 43.78 -6.86 0.78
CA GLY A 186 44.73 -7.96 0.58
C GLY A 186 44.94 -8.35 -0.87
N LYS A 187 43.91 -8.24 -1.69
CA LYS A 187 44.01 -8.52 -3.14
C LYS A 187 44.70 -7.41 -3.91
N LEU A 188 44.55 -6.16 -3.46
CA LEU A 188 45.10 -5.00 -4.16
C LEU A 188 46.61 -4.84 -3.98
N THR A 189 47.18 -5.48 -2.97
CA THR A 189 48.61 -5.44 -2.70
C THR A 189 49.41 -6.49 -3.47
N ASP A 190 48.75 -7.39 -4.11
CA ASP A 190 49.37 -8.43 -4.94
C ASP A 190 49.38 -7.99 -6.42
#